data_cebdd0bc2b4894644fa93122aaf1eef7
#
_entry.id   cebdd0bc2b4894644fa93122aaf1eef7
#
_cell.length_a   1.000
_cell.length_b   1.000
_cell.length_c   1.000
_cell.angle_alpha   90.00
_cell.angle_beta   90.00
_cell.angle_gamma   90.00
#
_symmetry.space_group_name_H-M   'P 1'
#
loop_
_entity.id
_entity.type
_entity.pdbx_description
1 polymer ?
#
loop_
_entity_poly.entity_id
_entity_poly.type
_entity_poly.pdbx_seq_one_letter_code
_entity_poly.pdbx_strand_id
1 'polypeptide(L)'
;MTDVNTPESEALFARAQVVSPGGVNSPVRAFRSVGGTPRFMKFGQGAWLTDVDGNRYLDFVGSWGPMLLGHAHPQVLDAVTAAIARGTSFGTPAEPEVMLAEEVVARTPVEQIRMVSSGTEA
;
A
#
# COMPACT_ATOMS: atom_id res chain seq x y z
N MET A 1 15.00 24.46 -7.03
CA MET A 1 14.15 23.45 -6.38
C MET A 1 14.10 23.88 -4.92
N THR A 2 12.93 24.16 -4.37
CA THR A 2 12.80 24.42 -2.93
C THR A 2 13.12 23.13 -2.21
N ASP A 3 14.13 23.13 -1.35
CA ASP A 3 14.45 22.00 -0.50
C ASP A 3 13.23 21.68 0.38
N VAL A 4 12.68 20.48 0.19
CA VAL A 4 11.56 20.00 0.99
C VAL A 4 12.12 19.68 2.38
N ASN A 5 11.64 20.38 3.40
CA ASN A 5 12.06 20.15 4.79
C ASN A 5 11.47 18.82 5.31
N THR A 6 12.30 17.92 5.86
CA THR A 6 11.92 16.55 6.21
C THR A 6 12.54 16.05 7.52
N PRO A 7 12.57 16.86 8.59
CA PRO A 7 13.22 16.47 9.85
C PRO A 7 12.57 15.25 10.53
N GLU A 8 11.25 15.11 10.45
CA GLU A 8 10.54 13.97 11.03
C GLU A 8 10.81 12.68 10.25
N SER A 9 10.84 12.77 8.91
CA SER A 9 11.22 11.64 8.06
C SER A 9 12.67 11.21 8.31
N GLU A 10 13.60 12.15 8.51
CA GLU A 10 15.00 11.86 8.85
C GLU A 10 15.11 11.16 10.22
N ALA A 11 14.41 11.66 11.23
CA ALA A 11 14.38 11.05 12.55
C ALA A 11 13.79 9.64 12.53
N LEU A 12 12.71 9.43 11.78
CA LEU A 12 12.09 8.10 11.60
C LEU A 12 13.03 7.14 10.84
N PHE A 13 13.71 7.62 9.82
CA PHE A 13 14.63 6.78 9.07
C PHE A 13 15.83 6.35 9.92
N ALA A 14 16.41 7.26 10.71
CA ALA A 14 17.47 6.92 11.66
C ALA A 14 17.03 5.83 12.66
N ARG A 15 15.82 5.95 13.21
CA ARG A 15 15.23 4.92 14.10
C ARG A 15 15.00 3.59 13.36
N ALA A 16 14.48 3.65 12.15
CA ALA A 16 14.22 2.46 11.33
C ALA A 16 15.50 1.67 11.02
N GLN A 17 16.62 2.36 10.76
CA GLN A 17 17.92 1.73 10.50
C GLN A 17 18.47 0.94 11.71
N VAL A 18 18.06 1.27 12.93
CA VAL A 18 18.46 0.53 14.14
C VAL A 18 17.73 -0.83 14.25
N VAL A 19 16.47 -0.88 13.77
CA VAL A 19 15.59 -2.04 14.03
C VAL A 19 15.25 -2.85 12.76
N SER A 20 15.62 -2.35 11.59
CA SER A 20 15.31 -2.99 10.31
C SER A 20 16.47 -2.85 9.33
N PRO A 21 16.89 -3.93 8.64
CA PRO A 21 17.98 -3.88 7.68
C PRO A 21 17.75 -2.81 6.60
N GLY A 22 18.66 -1.82 6.52
CA GLY A 22 18.54 -0.70 5.60
C GLY A 22 17.43 0.30 5.90
N GLY A 23 16.75 0.19 7.06
CA GLY A 23 15.68 1.08 7.51
C GLY A 23 14.36 0.97 6.74
N VAL A 24 14.19 -0.09 5.93
CA VAL A 24 13.01 -0.27 5.06
C VAL A 24 12.65 -1.74 4.90
N ASN A 25 11.37 -2.03 4.65
CA ASN A 25 10.88 -3.38 4.36
C ASN A 25 11.01 -3.77 2.87
N SER A 26 11.42 -2.83 2.02
CA SER A 26 11.75 -3.08 0.62
C SER A 26 12.93 -2.21 0.20
N PRO A 27 14.03 -2.82 -0.34
CA PRO A 27 15.28 -2.10 -0.64
C PRO A 27 15.10 -0.88 -1.55
N VAL A 28 14.16 -0.91 -2.48
CA VAL A 28 13.88 0.21 -3.40
C VAL A 28 13.42 1.47 -2.65
N ARG A 29 12.81 1.31 -1.48
CA ARG A 29 12.31 2.43 -0.66
C ARG A 29 13.40 3.15 0.14
N ALA A 30 14.63 2.61 0.18
CA ALA A 30 15.75 3.21 0.92
C ALA A 30 16.41 4.40 0.21
N PHE A 31 15.96 4.78 -0.97
CA PHE A 31 16.49 5.89 -1.79
C PHE A 31 17.99 5.78 -2.16
N ARG A 32 18.60 4.61 -2.02
CA ARG A 32 20.03 4.41 -2.29
C ARG A 32 20.46 4.81 -3.70
N SER A 33 19.60 4.59 -4.69
CA SER A 33 19.87 4.90 -6.10
C SER A 33 19.60 6.35 -6.47
N VAL A 34 18.80 7.08 -5.69
CA VAL A 34 18.37 8.46 -6.00
C VAL A 34 18.92 9.48 -5.01
N GLY A 35 19.42 9.01 -3.86
CA GLY A 35 19.92 9.86 -2.79
C GLY A 35 18.83 10.50 -1.94
N GLY A 36 19.25 11.15 -0.85
CA GLY A 36 18.35 11.77 0.11
C GLY A 36 17.74 10.78 1.11
N THR A 37 16.82 11.27 1.91
CA THR A 37 16.10 10.51 2.94
C THR A 37 14.74 10.05 2.41
N PRO A 38 14.35 8.78 2.63
CA PRO A 38 13.00 8.32 2.32
C PRO A 38 11.93 9.15 3.02
N ARG A 39 10.83 9.42 2.33
CA ARG A 39 9.68 10.12 2.91
C ARG A 39 8.78 9.12 3.61
N PHE A 40 8.42 9.41 4.85
CA PHE A 40 7.49 8.58 5.63
C PHE A 40 6.08 9.15 5.49
N MET A 41 5.21 8.42 4.81
CA MET A 41 3.84 8.86 4.57
C MET A 41 2.99 8.73 5.82
N LYS A 42 2.22 9.78 6.12
CA LYS A 42 1.29 9.85 7.24
C LYS A 42 -0.11 9.42 6.83
N PHE A 43 -0.56 9.86 5.67
CA PHE A 43 -1.85 9.48 5.08
C PHE A 43 -1.87 9.73 3.57
N GLY A 44 -2.86 9.14 2.90
CA GLY A 44 -3.18 9.41 1.50
C GLY A 44 -4.66 9.65 1.31
N GLN A 45 -5.03 10.51 0.36
CA GLN A 45 -6.41 10.78 -0.02
C GLN A 45 -6.52 11.11 -1.52
N GLY A 46 -7.36 10.37 -2.23
CA GLY A 46 -7.45 10.50 -3.69
C GLY A 46 -6.10 10.29 -4.36
N ALA A 47 -5.64 11.24 -5.15
CA ALA A 47 -4.34 11.18 -5.83
C ALA A 47 -3.17 11.75 -4.99
N TRP A 48 -3.38 12.07 -3.73
CA TRP A 48 -2.39 12.77 -2.92
C TRP A 48 -1.89 11.94 -1.74
N LEU A 49 -0.58 12.03 -1.50
CA LEU A 49 0.08 11.55 -0.30
C LEU A 49 0.54 12.73 0.55
N THR A 50 0.48 12.59 1.86
CA THR A 50 1.02 13.56 2.81
C THR A 50 2.00 12.85 3.73
N ASP A 51 3.23 13.36 3.82
CA ASP A 51 4.26 12.82 4.70
C ASP A 51 4.09 13.26 6.16
N VAL A 52 4.94 12.73 7.03
CA VAL A 52 4.93 13.06 8.47
C VAL A 52 5.35 14.49 8.73
N ASP A 53 6.07 15.11 7.81
CA ASP A 53 6.51 16.52 7.86
C ASP A 53 5.44 17.49 7.33
N GLY A 54 4.31 16.97 6.82
CA GLY A 54 3.19 17.75 6.29
C GLY A 54 3.32 18.12 4.81
N ASN A 55 4.35 17.69 4.12
CA ASN A 55 4.51 17.93 2.68
C ASN A 55 3.54 17.06 1.88
N ARG A 56 3.01 17.61 0.79
CA ARG A 56 2.05 16.92 -0.08
C ARG A 56 2.68 16.58 -1.42
N TYR A 57 2.39 15.38 -1.89
CA TYR A 57 2.89 14.82 -3.14
C TYR A 57 1.74 14.26 -3.98
N LEU A 58 1.76 14.55 -5.29
CA LEU A 58 0.88 13.85 -6.22
C LEU A 58 1.44 12.44 -6.46
N ASP A 59 0.64 11.42 -6.20
CA ASP A 59 1.06 10.03 -6.29
C ASP A 59 0.90 9.49 -7.72
N PHE A 60 2.02 9.41 -8.45
CA PHE A 60 2.10 8.76 -9.75
C PHE A 60 2.49 7.27 -9.66
N VAL A 61 2.71 6.74 -8.47
CA VAL A 61 3.13 5.35 -8.27
C VAL A 61 1.92 4.43 -8.03
N GLY A 62 0.87 4.95 -7.36
CA GLY A 62 -0.37 4.21 -7.13
C GLY A 62 -0.14 2.88 -6.42
N SER A 63 0.80 2.84 -5.45
CA SER A 63 1.19 1.62 -4.72
C SER A 63 1.62 0.46 -5.64
N TRP A 64 2.25 0.78 -6.77
CA TRP A 64 2.71 -0.17 -7.80
C TRP A 64 1.57 -0.90 -8.53
N GLY A 65 0.42 -0.22 -8.68
CA GLY A 65 -0.70 -0.66 -9.51
C GLY A 65 -2.06 -0.80 -8.81
N PRO A 66 -2.17 -1.22 -7.55
CA PRO A 66 -3.48 -1.52 -6.96
C PRO A 66 -4.35 -0.29 -6.65
N MET A 67 -3.80 0.92 -6.61
CA MET A 67 -4.55 2.13 -6.20
C MET A 67 -5.30 2.81 -7.36
N LEU A 68 -6.08 2.03 -8.13
CA LEU A 68 -6.85 2.52 -9.28
C LEU A 68 -7.88 3.60 -8.91
N LEU A 69 -8.46 3.51 -7.72
CA LEU A 69 -9.46 4.47 -7.21
C LEU A 69 -8.82 5.59 -6.36
N GLY A 70 -7.49 5.59 -6.25
CA GLY A 70 -6.76 6.47 -5.35
C GLY A 70 -6.81 6.03 -3.89
N HIS A 71 -6.18 6.84 -3.04
CA HIS A 71 -6.08 6.57 -1.61
C HIS A 71 -7.40 6.86 -0.88
N ALA A 72 -7.71 6.03 0.11
CA ALA A 72 -8.84 6.20 1.03
C ALA A 72 -10.18 6.44 0.31
N HIS A 73 -10.45 5.68 -0.78
CA HIS A 73 -11.71 5.79 -1.49
C HIS A 73 -12.89 5.44 -0.57
N PRO A 74 -13.92 6.29 -0.41
CA PRO A 74 -14.95 6.12 0.61
C PRO A 74 -15.65 4.76 0.54
N GLN A 75 -16.12 4.35 -0.63
CA GLN A 75 -16.80 3.06 -0.81
C GLN A 75 -15.91 1.85 -0.44
N VAL A 76 -14.60 1.94 -0.71
CA VAL A 76 -13.64 0.89 -0.32
C VAL A 76 -13.48 0.86 1.19
N LEU A 77 -13.32 2.03 1.83
CA LEU A 77 -13.21 2.12 3.30
C LEU A 77 -14.46 1.59 4.00
N ASP A 78 -15.65 1.93 3.50
CA ASP A 78 -16.91 1.45 4.06
C ASP A 78 -17.01 -0.08 3.96
N ALA A 79 -16.70 -0.65 2.81
CA ALA A 79 -16.70 -2.10 2.58
C ALA A 79 -15.67 -2.82 3.46
N VAL A 80 -14.45 -2.28 3.57
CA VAL A 80 -13.38 -2.84 4.44
C VAL A 80 -13.80 -2.78 5.91
N THR A 81 -14.35 -1.64 6.35
CA THR A 81 -14.81 -1.48 7.74
C THR A 81 -15.91 -2.49 8.08
N ALA A 82 -16.87 -2.68 7.19
CA ALA A 82 -17.93 -3.67 7.37
C ALA A 82 -17.37 -5.12 7.38
N ALA A 83 -16.35 -5.41 6.59
CA ALA A 83 -15.70 -6.73 6.57
C ALA A 83 -14.92 -6.98 7.87
N ILE A 84 -14.14 -6.02 8.34
CA ILE A 84 -13.35 -6.12 9.57
C ILE A 84 -14.23 -6.47 10.78
N ALA A 85 -15.44 -5.93 10.85
CA ALA A 85 -16.38 -6.21 11.93
C ALA A 85 -16.80 -7.70 12.04
N ARG A 86 -16.59 -8.49 10.98
CA ARG A 86 -16.88 -9.93 10.95
C ARG A 86 -15.63 -10.82 11.15
N GLY A 87 -14.45 -10.23 11.24
CA GLY A 87 -13.17 -10.91 11.34
C GLY A 87 -12.37 -10.86 10.04
N THR A 88 -11.06 -11.00 10.17
CA THR A 88 -10.10 -10.80 9.06
C THR A 88 -9.33 -12.05 8.69
N SER A 89 -9.43 -13.15 9.47
CA SER A 89 -8.74 -14.40 9.19
C SER A 89 -9.43 -15.55 9.92
N PHE A 90 -9.79 -16.60 9.18
CA PHE A 90 -10.57 -17.73 9.73
C PHE A 90 -9.80 -19.05 9.69
N GLY A 91 -8.65 -19.13 8.97
CA GLY A 91 -7.92 -20.39 8.77
C GLY A 91 -8.70 -21.45 7.98
N THR A 92 -9.76 -21.04 7.28
CA THR A 92 -10.66 -21.88 6.47
C THR A 92 -11.19 -21.05 5.30
N PRO A 93 -11.73 -21.67 4.22
CA PRO A 93 -12.34 -20.94 3.12
C PRO A 93 -13.45 -20.00 3.60
N ALA A 94 -13.58 -18.86 2.94
CA ALA A 94 -14.57 -17.84 3.25
C ALA A 94 -15.35 -17.43 2.00
N GLU A 95 -16.63 -17.11 2.16
CA GLU A 95 -17.52 -16.69 1.08
C GLU A 95 -16.97 -15.57 0.19
N PRO A 96 -16.30 -14.51 0.71
CA PRO A 96 -15.73 -13.46 -0.12
C PRO A 96 -14.67 -13.92 -1.13
N GLU A 97 -13.97 -15.03 -0.85
CA GLU A 97 -12.99 -15.60 -1.78
C GLU A 97 -13.70 -16.14 -3.04
N VAL A 98 -14.84 -16.80 -2.85
CA VAL A 98 -15.65 -17.34 -3.95
C VAL A 98 -16.26 -16.19 -4.75
N MET A 99 -16.86 -15.21 -4.08
CA MET A 99 -17.44 -14.03 -4.73
C MET A 99 -16.41 -13.27 -5.58
N LEU A 100 -15.20 -13.07 -5.07
CA LEU A 100 -14.14 -12.42 -5.84
C LEU A 100 -13.72 -13.26 -7.06
N ALA A 101 -13.59 -14.58 -6.90
CA ALA A 101 -13.26 -15.47 -8.00
C ALA A 101 -14.33 -15.43 -9.10
N GLU A 102 -15.61 -15.46 -8.75
CA GLU A 102 -16.74 -15.34 -9.67
C GLU A 102 -16.71 -14.03 -10.44
N GLU A 103 -16.46 -12.90 -9.78
CA GLU A 103 -16.35 -11.58 -10.42
C GLU A 103 -15.19 -11.50 -11.42
N VAL A 104 -14.04 -12.09 -11.10
CA VAL A 104 -12.89 -12.11 -12.01
C VAL A 104 -13.19 -12.97 -13.24
N VAL A 105 -13.71 -14.17 -13.05
CA VAL A 105 -14.07 -15.11 -14.13
C VAL A 105 -15.15 -14.49 -15.03
N ALA A 106 -16.16 -13.84 -14.46
CA ALA A 106 -17.23 -13.22 -15.24
C ALA A 106 -16.76 -12.04 -16.12
N ARG A 107 -15.64 -11.40 -15.79
CA ARG A 107 -15.15 -10.19 -16.48
C ARG A 107 -13.90 -10.40 -17.32
N THR A 108 -13.35 -11.59 -17.32
CA THR A 108 -12.10 -11.92 -18.01
C THR A 108 -12.22 -13.25 -18.77
N PRO A 109 -11.33 -13.57 -19.71
CA PRO A 109 -11.34 -14.86 -20.40
C PRO A 109 -10.78 -16.03 -19.58
N VAL A 110 -10.41 -15.84 -18.31
CA VAL A 110 -9.92 -16.91 -17.46
C VAL A 110 -11.07 -17.80 -17.00
N GLU A 111 -10.85 -19.12 -16.96
CA GLU A 111 -11.86 -20.10 -16.55
C GLU A 111 -11.85 -20.38 -15.04
N GLN A 112 -10.70 -20.24 -14.41
CA GLN A 112 -10.51 -20.47 -12.96
C GLN A 112 -9.42 -19.55 -12.42
N ILE A 113 -9.53 -19.16 -11.16
CA ILE A 113 -8.55 -18.32 -10.48
C ILE A 113 -8.24 -18.84 -9.08
N ARG A 114 -6.97 -18.73 -8.67
CA ARG A 114 -6.52 -18.93 -7.30
C ARG A 114 -5.88 -17.65 -6.79
N MET A 115 -6.31 -17.21 -5.60
CA MET A 115 -5.67 -16.09 -4.91
C MET A 115 -4.37 -16.54 -4.25
N VAL A 116 -3.29 -15.79 -4.44
CA VAL A 116 -1.97 -16.03 -3.85
C VAL A 116 -1.42 -14.73 -3.25
N SER A 117 -0.43 -14.83 -2.36
CA SER A 117 0.09 -13.67 -1.63
C SER A 117 1.25 -12.97 -2.35
N SER A 118 1.87 -13.61 -3.33
CA SER A 118 3.03 -13.05 -4.05
C SER A 118 3.05 -13.51 -5.51
N GLY A 119 3.75 -12.74 -6.36
CA GLY A 119 3.99 -13.10 -7.73
C GLY A 119 4.86 -14.38 -7.91
N THR A 120 5.62 -14.75 -6.88
CA THR A 120 6.42 -15.99 -6.91
C THR A 120 5.54 -17.24 -6.74
N GLU A 121 4.39 -17.10 -6.08
CA GLU A 121 3.41 -18.19 -5.93
C GLU A 121 2.50 -18.31 -7.15
N ALA A 122 2.37 -17.24 -7.92
CA ALA A 122 1.58 -17.20 -9.15
C ALA A 122 2.33 -17.79 -10.34
#